data_cf2fe7ecf7a4f8d9a00b1197b0222c1a
#
_entry.id   cf2fe7ecf7a4f8d9a00b1197b0222c1a
#
_cell.length_a   1.000
_cell.length_b   1.000
_cell.length_c   1.000
_cell.angle_alpha   90.00
_cell.angle_beta   90.00
_cell.angle_gamma   90.00
#
_symmetry.space_group_name_H-M   'P 1'
#
loop_
_entity.id
_entity.type
_entity.pdbx_description
1 polymer ?
#
loop_
_entity_poly.entity_id
_entity_poly.type
_entity_poly.pdbx_seq_one_letter_code
_entity_poly.pdbx_strand_id
1 'polypeptide(L)'
;MYRTPALVTALLFAVAAILAVTARESARERLAGKGPGRAGGAVERCVSCHVRPDEDPGGAHARAAVGCASCHLGNPLAIDKARAHAGMEPEPGALSSVASTCGRIGCHPREAERVGSSLMARGSGIIGVDRFAFGETPSPESTDTDTMAMLTSRSDPTPAEDHLRKLCAGCHLGTRRGSRDDAIRGNGSGCAACHVARRKEGERRPHPPVDSRIADDRCFGCHSRSGRISLTYQGLYEVEPNQREMCASEMLEDGRPVCRTSADVHLASGLGCVDCHLHTDLMGNGTRHAHKEQQVEISCEACHGPVGPAGETAWDRVEDPISGDLLRMRKESRSGGEAVRLGKRGTPVWNLRPGPGGKGWVLFRKSDGKPVPVMQTPRDRNHTLKGHEPLSCSACHAAWAPLCTTCHIAFDPAGKQWDFSVAAETSGRWSETSEGFGAGRPALGIRSDGKVVPAVPGMLMSVHPRGGGERTVRLCAPIEPHSTGTKARTCGSCHSREGSRSVAGELPWEGTRTGFRSLGAEEVRKVSAVATNPAFRAECLDSRRPTP
;
A
#
# COMPACT_ATOMS: atom_id res chain seq x y z
N MET A 1 47.85 -48.54 25.54
CA MET A 1 46.48 -49.03 25.56
C MET A 1 45.66 -48.23 26.55
N TYR A 2 44.76 -47.46 26.07
CA TYR A 2 43.49 -46.98 26.62
C TYR A 2 43.06 -45.74 25.81
N ARG A 3 42.24 -45.98 24.73
CA ARG A 3 41.62 -44.91 23.90
C ARG A 3 40.10 -44.86 24.12
N THR A 4 39.66 -44.84 25.37
CA THR A 4 38.23 -44.89 25.70
C THR A 4 37.59 -43.62 26.33
N PRO A 5 38.29 -42.61 26.82
CA PRO A 5 37.57 -41.46 27.41
C PRO A 5 36.99 -40.49 26.38
N ALA A 6 37.61 -40.29 25.23
CA ALA A 6 37.15 -39.31 24.24
C ALA A 6 35.82 -39.70 23.58
N LEU A 7 35.61 -41.00 23.33
CA LEU A 7 34.37 -41.51 22.74
C LEU A 7 33.19 -41.43 23.70
N VAL A 8 33.40 -41.66 24.99
CA VAL A 8 32.37 -41.53 26.03
C VAL A 8 31.98 -40.09 26.22
N THR A 9 32.94 -39.16 26.22
CA THR A 9 32.69 -37.74 26.32
C THR A 9 31.93 -37.20 25.11
N ALA A 10 32.27 -37.58 23.89
CA ALA A 10 31.55 -37.23 22.68
C ALA A 10 30.11 -37.76 22.67
N LEU A 11 29.92 -38.99 23.17
CA LEU A 11 28.58 -39.60 23.29
C LEU A 11 27.70 -38.86 24.32
N LEU A 12 28.27 -38.45 25.45
CA LEU A 12 27.57 -37.66 26.46
C LEU A 12 27.17 -36.25 25.97
N PHE A 13 28.03 -35.61 25.19
CA PHE A 13 27.69 -34.33 24.55
C PHE A 13 26.61 -34.50 23.49
N ALA A 14 26.64 -35.55 22.69
CA ALA A 14 25.59 -35.84 21.70
C ALA A 14 24.25 -36.13 22.38
N VAL A 15 24.24 -36.93 23.45
CA VAL A 15 23.03 -37.21 24.23
C VAL A 15 22.47 -35.93 24.91
N ALA A 16 23.35 -35.12 25.48
CA ALA A 16 22.93 -33.83 26.07
C ALA A 16 22.38 -32.86 25.03
N ALA A 17 22.96 -32.81 23.83
CA ALA A 17 22.43 -32.00 22.73
C ALA A 17 21.05 -32.52 22.23
N ILE A 18 20.90 -33.84 22.10
CA ILE A 18 19.60 -34.44 21.73
C ILE A 18 18.55 -34.17 22.82
N LEU A 19 18.90 -34.33 24.10
CA LEU A 19 17.98 -34.03 25.20
C LEU A 19 17.61 -32.53 25.27
N ALA A 20 18.55 -31.64 24.93
CA ALA A 20 18.27 -30.20 24.86
C ALA A 20 17.35 -29.84 23.67
N VAL A 21 17.52 -30.51 22.53
CA VAL A 21 16.64 -30.35 21.36
C VAL A 21 15.25 -30.91 21.64
N THR A 22 15.15 -32.13 22.20
CA THR A 22 13.85 -32.72 22.55
C THR A 22 13.14 -31.99 23.68
N ALA A 23 13.88 -31.44 24.66
CA ALA A 23 13.29 -30.56 25.67
C ALA A 23 12.77 -29.24 25.09
N ARG A 24 13.46 -28.67 24.10
CA ARG A 24 13.01 -27.50 23.36
C ARG A 24 11.79 -27.81 22.49
N GLU A 25 11.76 -28.95 21.81
CA GLU A 25 10.60 -29.39 21.02
C GLU A 25 9.40 -29.70 21.92
N SER A 26 9.58 -30.41 23.02
CA SER A 26 8.52 -30.66 24.01
C SER A 26 8.03 -29.38 24.68
N ALA A 27 8.88 -28.39 24.89
CA ALA A 27 8.47 -27.06 25.36
C ALA A 27 7.70 -26.30 24.27
N ARG A 28 8.12 -26.40 22.99
CA ARG A 28 7.38 -25.86 21.84
C ARG A 28 6.02 -26.53 21.67
N GLU A 29 5.94 -27.85 21.77
CA GLU A 29 4.68 -28.60 21.68
C GLU A 29 3.74 -28.30 22.85
N ARG A 30 4.24 -28.16 24.08
CA ARG A 30 3.44 -27.72 25.23
C ARG A 30 2.95 -26.27 25.11
N LEU A 31 3.69 -25.42 24.41
CA LEU A 31 3.28 -24.05 24.07
C LEU A 31 2.31 -24.05 22.87
N ALA A 32 2.49 -24.94 21.91
CA ALA A 32 1.62 -25.07 20.74
C ALA A 32 0.26 -25.78 21.07
N GLY A 33 0.25 -26.66 22.05
CA GLY A 33 -0.95 -27.42 22.44
C GLY A 33 -2.00 -26.66 23.27
N LYS A 34 -1.74 -25.41 23.63
CA LYS A 34 -2.73 -24.52 24.25
C LYS A 34 -3.23 -23.53 23.20
N GLY A 35 -4.26 -23.93 22.48
CA GLY A 35 -4.97 -23.05 21.55
C GLY A 35 -5.41 -21.74 22.19
N PRO A 36 -5.76 -20.71 21.39
CA PRO A 36 -6.20 -19.41 21.86
C PRO A 36 -7.59 -19.57 22.49
N GLY A 37 -7.65 -19.72 23.73
CA GLY A 37 -8.90 -19.88 24.39
C GLY A 37 -8.75 -20.61 25.70
N ARG A 38 -8.76 -19.85 26.74
CA ARG A 38 -8.54 -20.22 28.11
C ARG A 38 -7.06 -20.28 28.49
N ALA A 39 -6.46 -19.13 28.64
CA ALA A 39 -5.54 -18.94 29.74
C ALA A 39 -6.31 -19.35 30.98
N GLY A 40 -6.07 -20.56 31.46
CA GLY A 40 -6.78 -21.07 32.62
C GLY A 40 -6.56 -20.10 33.77
N GLY A 41 -7.60 -19.40 34.19
CA GLY A 41 -7.80 -18.83 35.51
C GLY A 41 -6.74 -17.91 36.13
N ALA A 42 -5.61 -17.64 35.51
CA ALA A 42 -4.63 -16.71 36.05
C ALA A 42 -5.08 -15.29 35.73
N VAL A 43 -5.68 -14.64 36.70
CA VAL A 43 -6.04 -13.22 36.63
C VAL A 43 -4.76 -12.42 36.42
N GLU A 44 -4.58 -11.86 35.24
CA GLU A 44 -3.49 -10.94 34.98
C GLU A 44 -3.55 -9.76 35.96
N ARG A 45 -2.46 -9.50 36.63
CA ARG A 45 -2.37 -8.42 37.64
C ARG A 45 -2.22 -7.03 37.03
N CYS A 46 -2.08 -6.92 35.72
CA CYS A 46 -2.09 -5.66 34.97
C CYS A 46 -3.28 -4.77 35.38
N VAL A 47 -4.45 -5.38 35.53
CA VAL A 47 -5.69 -4.67 35.92
C VAL A 47 -5.71 -4.16 37.36
N SER A 48 -4.78 -4.55 38.23
CA SER A 48 -4.68 -3.97 39.58
C SER A 48 -4.12 -2.55 39.56
N CYS A 49 -3.42 -2.17 38.51
CA CYS A 49 -2.90 -0.83 38.29
C CYS A 49 -3.62 -0.12 37.13
N HIS A 50 -3.99 -0.84 36.08
CA HIS A 50 -4.73 -0.35 34.91
C HIS A 50 -6.23 -0.65 35.08
N VAL A 51 -6.90 0.14 35.91
CA VAL A 51 -8.22 -0.15 36.50
C VAL A 51 -9.41 0.27 35.62
N ARG A 52 -9.20 0.88 34.46
CA ARG A 52 -10.30 1.49 33.70
C ARG A 52 -10.99 0.49 32.78
N PRO A 53 -12.34 0.41 32.80
CA PRO A 53 -13.11 -0.46 31.90
C PRO A 53 -12.90 -0.17 30.41
N ASP A 54 -12.57 1.06 30.09
CA ASP A 54 -12.30 1.57 28.75
C ASP A 54 -10.87 1.24 28.22
N GLU A 55 -10.09 0.50 29.01
CA GLU A 55 -8.79 -0.06 28.61
C GLU A 55 -8.90 -1.44 27.92
N ASP A 56 -10.09 -1.83 27.48
CA ASP A 56 -10.32 -3.08 26.78
C ASP A 56 -10.39 -2.83 25.25
N PRO A 57 -9.57 -3.52 24.42
CA PRO A 57 -9.64 -3.40 22.98
C PRO A 57 -10.95 -3.92 22.37
N GLY A 58 -11.71 -4.71 23.13
CA GLY A 58 -13.00 -5.24 22.73
C GLY A 58 -12.96 -6.33 21.67
N GLY A 59 -14.12 -6.86 21.30
CA GLY A 59 -14.29 -7.86 20.25
C GLY A 59 -13.49 -9.14 20.49
N ALA A 60 -12.90 -9.68 19.45
CA ALA A 60 -12.07 -10.90 19.52
C ALA A 60 -10.76 -10.68 20.32
N HIS A 61 -10.36 -9.44 20.52
CA HIS A 61 -9.17 -9.05 21.28
C HIS A 61 -9.51 -8.56 22.69
N ALA A 62 -10.76 -8.71 23.12
CA ALA A 62 -11.16 -8.35 24.48
C ALA A 62 -10.23 -8.98 25.51
N ARG A 63 -9.93 -8.23 26.56
CA ARG A 63 -9.04 -8.65 27.65
C ARG A 63 -9.44 -10.01 28.23
N ALA A 64 -10.74 -10.26 28.39
CA ALA A 64 -11.25 -11.53 28.88
C ALA A 64 -10.97 -12.72 27.94
N ALA A 65 -10.76 -12.46 26.64
CA ALA A 65 -10.49 -13.49 25.64
C ALA A 65 -9.00 -13.79 25.49
N VAL A 66 -8.15 -12.75 25.43
CA VAL A 66 -6.73 -12.93 25.09
C VAL A 66 -5.76 -12.45 26.17
N GLY A 67 -6.18 -11.58 27.09
CA GLY A 67 -5.32 -10.96 28.11
C GLY A 67 -4.39 -9.86 27.55
N CYS A 68 -3.89 -9.01 28.45
CA CYS A 68 -3.01 -7.88 28.10
C CYS A 68 -1.61 -8.36 27.67
N ALA A 69 -1.04 -9.32 28.41
CA ALA A 69 0.30 -9.85 28.16
C ALA A 69 0.39 -10.66 26.86
N SER A 70 -0.71 -11.09 26.29
CA SER A 70 -0.71 -11.74 24.98
C SER A 70 -0.25 -10.83 23.86
N CYS A 71 -0.52 -9.54 23.98
CA CYS A 71 -0.10 -8.51 23.03
C CYS A 71 1.13 -7.74 23.56
N HIS A 72 1.07 -7.26 24.81
CA HIS A 72 2.09 -6.38 25.36
C HIS A 72 3.27 -7.09 26.00
N LEU A 73 3.26 -8.42 26.10
CA LEU A 73 4.31 -9.18 26.79
C LEU A 73 4.45 -8.76 28.27
N GLY A 74 5.67 -8.65 28.78
CA GLY A 74 5.91 -8.32 30.19
C GLY A 74 5.62 -9.49 31.13
N ASN A 75 5.50 -9.21 32.44
CA ASN A 75 5.20 -10.21 33.45
C ASN A 75 3.79 -10.00 34.04
N PRO A 76 2.78 -10.75 33.57
CA PRO A 76 1.40 -10.55 33.99
C PRO A 76 1.11 -10.88 35.46
N LEU A 77 2.01 -11.58 36.16
CA LEU A 77 1.83 -11.99 37.56
C LEU A 77 2.55 -11.08 38.57
N ALA A 78 3.41 -10.18 38.11
CA ALA A 78 4.14 -9.25 38.98
C ALA A 78 3.21 -8.15 39.48
N ILE A 79 3.46 -7.73 40.74
CA ILE A 79 2.76 -6.60 41.38
C ILE A 79 3.65 -5.35 41.33
N ASP A 80 4.96 -5.53 41.36
CA ASP A 80 5.92 -4.45 41.23
C ASP A 80 5.97 -3.92 39.81
N LYS A 81 5.91 -2.58 39.65
CA LYS A 81 5.88 -1.91 38.38
C LYS A 81 7.06 -2.27 37.49
N ALA A 82 8.28 -2.26 38.01
CA ALA A 82 9.48 -2.53 37.21
C ALA A 82 9.49 -3.97 36.71
N ARG A 83 9.11 -4.93 37.53
CA ARG A 83 8.99 -6.34 37.14
C ARG A 83 7.85 -6.60 36.20
N ALA A 84 6.69 -5.95 36.39
CA ALA A 84 5.53 -6.10 35.50
C ALA A 84 5.83 -5.63 34.09
N HIS A 85 6.57 -4.52 33.95
CA HIS A 85 6.92 -3.93 32.66
C HIS A 85 8.27 -4.43 32.10
N ALA A 86 8.98 -5.29 32.78
CA ALA A 86 10.21 -5.88 32.26
C ALA A 86 9.91 -6.71 31.00
N GLY A 87 10.51 -6.33 29.86
CA GLY A 87 10.27 -6.96 28.57
C GLY A 87 8.89 -6.64 27.94
N MET A 88 8.21 -5.61 28.43
CA MET A 88 6.93 -5.18 27.85
C MET A 88 7.14 -4.59 26.46
N GLU A 89 6.30 -4.96 25.52
CA GLU A 89 6.24 -4.39 24.17
C GLU A 89 5.17 -3.29 24.12
N PRO A 90 5.56 -2.03 24.00
CA PRO A 90 4.59 -0.93 23.93
C PRO A 90 3.84 -0.88 22.59
N GLU A 91 4.44 -1.41 21.52
CA GLU A 91 3.89 -1.39 20.16
C GLU A 91 3.73 -2.83 19.60
N PRO A 92 2.78 -3.62 20.11
CA PRO A 92 2.65 -5.03 19.72
C PRO A 92 2.43 -5.27 18.22
N GLY A 93 1.89 -4.27 17.50
CA GLY A 93 1.69 -4.32 16.07
C GLY A 93 2.95 -4.09 15.23
N ALA A 94 4.04 -3.60 15.81
CA ALA A 94 5.28 -3.32 15.07
C ALA A 94 5.86 -4.59 14.45
N LEU A 95 6.34 -4.51 13.18
CA LEU A 95 6.88 -5.68 12.50
C LEU A 95 8.12 -6.26 13.18
N SER A 96 8.88 -5.45 13.92
CA SER A 96 10.03 -5.89 14.71
C SER A 96 9.67 -6.79 15.89
N SER A 97 8.45 -6.68 16.42
CA SER A 97 7.96 -7.49 17.56
C SER A 97 6.86 -8.48 17.17
N VAL A 98 6.38 -8.42 15.93
CA VAL A 98 5.19 -9.14 15.45
C VAL A 98 5.26 -10.65 15.68
N ALA A 99 6.43 -11.26 15.56
CA ALA A 99 6.61 -12.70 15.74
C ALA A 99 6.27 -13.17 17.18
N SER A 100 6.45 -12.31 18.17
CA SER A 100 6.15 -12.59 19.58
C SER A 100 4.76 -12.11 20.01
N THR A 101 4.11 -11.29 19.19
CA THR A 101 2.83 -10.63 19.49
C THR A 101 1.74 -11.07 18.50
N CYS A 102 1.31 -10.21 17.58
CA CYS A 102 0.24 -10.52 16.64
C CYS A 102 0.49 -11.77 15.78
N GLY A 103 1.74 -11.98 15.33
CA GLY A 103 2.14 -13.09 14.46
C GLY A 103 2.57 -14.36 15.18
N ARG A 104 2.45 -14.43 16.50
CA ARG A 104 2.81 -15.66 17.23
C ARG A 104 1.88 -16.82 16.84
N ILE A 105 2.38 -18.06 17.02
CA ILE A 105 1.60 -19.28 16.79
C ILE A 105 0.28 -19.24 17.59
N GLY A 106 -0.82 -19.56 16.93
CA GLY A 106 -2.16 -19.50 17.52
C GLY A 106 -2.86 -18.14 17.42
N CYS A 107 -2.20 -17.12 16.84
CA CYS A 107 -2.78 -15.82 16.52
C CYS A 107 -2.81 -15.60 15.00
N HIS A 108 -1.97 -14.74 14.43
CA HIS A 108 -1.96 -14.37 13.02
C HIS A 108 -0.59 -14.60 12.33
N PRO A 109 0.04 -15.79 12.42
CA PRO A 109 1.37 -16.02 11.87
C PRO A 109 1.41 -15.87 10.35
N ARG A 110 0.36 -16.33 9.65
CA ARG A 110 0.25 -16.26 8.20
C ARG A 110 0.12 -14.83 7.70
N GLU A 111 -0.69 -14.03 8.37
CA GLU A 111 -0.87 -12.62 8.05
C GLU A 111 0.40 -11.82 8.32
N ALA A 112 1.11 -12.12 9.40
CA ALA A 112 2.39 -11.48 9.75
C ALA A 112 3.48 -11.78 8.69
N GLU A 113 3.57 -13.02 8.20
CA GLU A 113 4.48 -13.41 7.13
C GLU A 113 4.17 -12.68 5.82
N ARG A 114 2.88 -12.62 5.44
CA ARG A 114 2.43 -11.91 4.23
C ARG A 114 2.75 -10.43 4.30
N VAL A 115 2.42 -9.77 5.41
CA VAL A 115 2.74 -8.34 5.61
C VAL A 115 4.23 -8.11 5.55
N GLY A 116 5.05 -8.95 6.18
CA GLY A 116 6.52 -8.87 6.15
C GLY A 116 7.11 -8.95 4.74
N SER A 117 6.46 -9.66 3.81
CA SER A 117 6.86 -9.76 2.41
C SER A 117 6.28 -8.66 1.51
N SER A 118 5.30 -7.89 1.99
CA SER A 118 4.56 -6.90 1.20
C SER A 118 5.39 -5.67 0.84
N LEU A 119 4.98 -4.98 -0.23
CA LEU A 119 5.59 -3.71 -0.64
C LEU A 119 5.53 -2.63 0.44
N MET A 120 4.42 -2.57 1.20
CA MET A 120 4.26 -1.59 2.28
C MET A 120 5.23 -1.82 3.44
N ALA A 121 5.62 -3.06 3.69
CA ALA A 121 6.60 -3.38 4.73
C ALA A 121 8.04 -3.27 4.22
N ARG A 122 8.30 -3.65 2.97
CA ARG A 122 9.66 -3.72 2.41
C ARG A 122 10.14 -2.39 1.83
N GLY A 123 9.31 -1.70 1.06
CA GLY A 123 9.68 -0.45 0.39
C GLY A 123 10.74 -0.59 -0.72
N SER A 124 11.00 -1.81 -1.21
CA SER A 124 12.14 -2.13 -2.06
C SER A 124 12.24 -1.25 -3.30
N GLY A 125 11.13 -1.02 -4.02
CA GLY A 125 11.14 -0.20 -5.22
C GLY A 125 11.51 1.26 -4.96
N ILE A 126 11.10 1.82 -3.82
CA ILE A 126 11.47 3.20 -3.45
C ILE A 126 12.96 3.26 -3.12
N ILE A 127 13.48 2.28 -2.38
CA ILE A 127 14.90 2.21 -2.01
C ILE A 127 15.78 2.12 -3.27
N GLY A 128 15.43 1.26 -4.22
CA GLY A 128 16.19 1.11 -5.47
C GLY A 128 16.21 2.40 -6.29
N VAL A 129 15.06 3.05 -6.46
CA VAL A 129 14.94 4.32 -7.20
C VAL A 129 15.70 5.45 -6.51
N ASP A 130 15.63 5.56 -5.19
CA ASP A 130 16.32 6.61 -4.45
C ASP A 130 17.85 6.45 -4.54
N ARG A 131 18.36 5.23 -4.35
CA ARG A 131 19.79 4.93 -4.53
C ARG A 131 20.27 5.24 -5.95
N PHE A 132 19.46 4.95 -6.96
CA PHE A 132 19.75 5.31 -8.34
C PHE A 132 19.77 6.83 -8.52
N ALA A 133 18.81 7.56 -7.97
CA ALA A 133 18.76 9.02 -8.05
C ALA A 133 19.98 9.67 -7.39
N PHE A 134 20.46 9.11 -6.29
CA PHE A 134 21.68 9.54 -5.61
C PHE A 134 22.98 9.07 -6.29
N GLY A 135 22.91 8.24 -7.31
CA GLY A 135 24.09 7.71 -8.01
C GLY A 135 24.81 6.58 -7.28
N GLU A 136 24.20 5.98 -6.29
CA GLU A 136 24.76 4.86 -5.52
C GLU A 136 24.65 3.53 -6.26
N THR A 137 23.72 3.42 -7.20
CA THR A 137 23.53 2.25 -8.05
C THR A 137 23.38 2.66 -9.52
N PRO A 138 23.83 1.80 -10.46
CA PRO A 138 23.70 2.09 -11.89
C PRO A 138 22.28 1.87 -12.44
N SER A 139 21.41 1.23 -11.68
CA SER A 139 20.04 0.88 -12.09
C SER A 139 19.06 1.24 -10.98
N PRO A 140 17.83 1.68 -11.34
CA PRO A 140 16.76 1.92 -10.38
C PRO A 140 16.10 0.64 -9.84
N GLU A 141 16.51 -0.52 -10.34
CA GLU A 141 15.96 -1.80 -9.89
C GLU A 141 16.43 -2.12 -8.46
N SER A 142 15.49 -2.54 -7.62
CA SER A 142 15.79 -2.96 -6.26
C SER A 142 16.31 -4.39 -6.20
N THR A 143 17.13 -4.67 -5.20
CA THR A 143 17.54 -6.02 -4.85
C THR A 143 16.64 -6.61 -3.76
N ASP A 144 16.69 -7.91 -3.54
CA ASP A 144 15.95 -8.58 -2.47
C ASP A 144 16.37 -8.12 -1.05
N THR A 145 17.57 -7.57 -0.93
CA THR A 145 18.12 -7.02 0.32
C THR A 145 17.66 -5.59 0.59
N ASP A 146 17.17 -4.87 -0.42
CA ASP A 146 16.67 -3.51 -0.26
C ASP A 146 15.34 -3.52 0.49
N THR A 147 15.40 -3.32 1.80
CA THR A 147 14.22 -3.35 2.68
C THR A 147 14.29 -2.26 3.74
N MET A 148 13.15 -1.83 4.24
CA MET A 148 13.08 -0.91 5.39
C MET A 148 13.76 -1.50 6.64
N ALA A 149 13.68 -2.81 6.84
CA ALA A 149 14.37 -3.48 7.94
C ALA A 149 15.90 -3.35 7.81
N MET A 150 16.44 -3.46 6.59
CA MET A 150 17.86 -3.23 6.33
C MET A 150 18.24 -1.77 6.61
N LEU A 151 17.45 -0.80 6.11
CA LEU A 151 17.70 0.63 6.37
C LEU A 151 17.76 0.94 7.87
N THR A 152 16.85 0.35 8.66
CA THR A 152 16.79 0.60 10.10
C THR A 152 17.89 -0.10 10.90
N SER A 153 18.53 -1.12 10.35
CA SER A 153 19.60 -1.87 11.02
C SER A 153 21.01 -1.32 10.78
N ARG A 154 21.18 -0.45 9.79
CA ARG A 154 22.52 0.12 9.46
C ARG A 154 22.94 1.21 10.43
N SER A 155 24.17 1.11 10.92
CA SER A 155 24.81 2.13 11.76
C SER A 155 25.40 3.29 10.96
N ASP A 156 25.82 3.03 9.72
CA ASP A 156 26.41 4.04 8.80
C ASP A 156 25.62 4.03 7.49
N PRO A 157 24.55 4.82 7.40
CA PRO A 157 23.73 4.89 6.20
C PRO A 157 24.42 5.67 5.09
N THR A 158 24.22 5.23 3.84
CA THR A 158 24.59 6.01 2.66
C THR A 158 23.73 7.29 2.57
N PRO A 159 24.08 8.28 1.75
CA PRO A 159 23.27 9.49 1.56
C PRO A 159 21.80 9.20 1.19
N ALA A 160 21.54 8.27 0.27
CA ALA A 160 20.18 7.87 -0.08
C ALA A 160 19.46 7.16 1.09
N GLU A 161 20.16 6.32 1.82
CA GLU A 161 19.59 5.64 3.00
C GLU A 161 19.27 6.63 4.13
N ASP A 162 20.14 7.62 4.37
CA ASP A 162 19.88 8.68 5.36
C ASP A 162 18.68 9.56 4.92
N HIS A 163 18.58 9.88 3.63
CA HIS A 163 17.42 10.57 3.06
C HIS A 163 16.13 9.79 3.28
N LEU A 164 16.11 8.50 2.92
CA LEU A 164 14.96 7.62 3.11
C LEU A 164 14.55 7.49 4.57
N ARG A 165 15.50 7.34 5.49
CA ARG A 165 15.27 7.23 6.94
C ARG A 165 14.61 8.47 7.52
N LYS A 166 14.92 9.65 6.99
CA LYS A 166 14.47 10.96 7.50
C LYS A 166 13.21 11.49 6.83
N LEU A 167 12.96 11.19 5.55
CA LEU A 167 11.79 11.71 4.82
C LEU A 167 10.74 10.64 4.50
N CYS A 168 11.16 9.41 4.18
CA CYS A 168 10.25 8.41 3.62
C CYS A 168 9.80 7.34 4.63
N ALA A 169 10.71 6.93 5.53
CA ALA A 169 10.52 5.75 6.39
C ALA A 169 9.34 5.88 7.37
N GLY A 170 8.94 7.09 7.74
CA GLY A 170 7.81 7.34 8.65
C GLY A 170 6.45 6.80 8.18
N CYS A 171 6.29 6.60 6.87
CA CYS A 171 5.07 6.04 6.29
C CYS A 171 5.12 4.53 6.06
N HIS A 172 6.28 3.91 6.21
CA HIS A 172 6.44 2.48 5.96
C HIS A 172 6.12 1.63 7.19
N LEU A 173 5.48 0.48 6.97
CA LEU A 173 5.04 -0.42 8.04
C LEU A 173 6.23 -1.03 8.82
N GLY A 174 7.42 -1.10 8.21
CA GLY A 174 8.63 -1.62 8.83
C GLY A 174 9.22 -0.75 9.94
N THR A 175 8.78 0.51 10.08
CA THR A 175 9.25 1.43 11.11
C THR A 175 8.31 1.46 12.32
N ARG A 176 8.86 1.74 13.51
CA ARG A 176 8.06 1.95 14.72
C ARG A 176 7.42 3.35 14.70
N ARG A 177 6.33 3.50 15.41
CA ARG A 177 5.77 4.82 15.70
C ARG A 177 6.77 5.65 16.49
N GLY A 178 6.95 6.88 16.04
CA GLY A 178 7.67 7.88 16.83
C GLY A 178 6.80 8.50 17.92
N SER A 179 7.26 9.62 18.49
CA SER A 179 6.50 10.36 19.51
C SER A 179 5.14 10.81 18.93
N ARG A 180 4.13 10.89 19.81
CA ARG A 180 2.71 10.99 19.44
C ARG A 180 2.26 12.33 18.87
N ASP A 181 3.12 13.33 18.93
CA ASP A 181 2.73 14.73 18.68
C ASP A 181 2.91 15.16 17.22
N ASP A 182 3.38 14.25 16.35
CA ASP A 182 3.57 14.51 14.94
C ASP A 182 2.71 13.54 14.10
N ALA A 183 1.84 14.08 13.27
CA ALA A 183 0.94 13.31 12.41
C ALA A 183 1.70 12.34 11.48
N ILE A 184 2.94 12.67 11.08
CA ILE A 184 3.78 11.81 10.24
C ILE A 184 4.37 10.68 11.08
N ARG A 185 4.90 10.98 12.26
CA ARG A 185 5.54 10.01 13.16
C ARG A 185 4.59 8.94 13.68
N GLY A 186 3.29 9.19 13.60
CA GLY A 186 2.24 8.26 14.01
C GLY A 186 1.83 7.19 12.99
N ASN A 187 2.37 7.19 11.78
CA ASN A 187 1.87 6.36 10.68
C ASN A 187 2.46 4.95 10.59
N GLY A 188 3.67 4.71 11.10
CA GLY A 188 4.30 3.39 11.12
C GLY A 188 3.64 2.38 12.05
N SER A 189 4.38 1.35 12.47
CA SER A 189 4.00 0.34 13.49
C SER A 189 3.24 -0.88 12.94
N GLY A 190 3.61 -1.34 11.76
CA GLY A 190 3.17 -2.63 11.23
C GLY A 190 1.66 -2.80 11.19
N CYS A 191 1.17 -3.87 11.82
CA CYS A 191 -0.26 -4.19 11.84
C CYS A 191 -1.10 -3.07 12.48
N ALA A 192 -0.55 -2.38 13.47
CA ALA A 192 -1.26 -1.31 14.17
C ALA A 192 -1.53 -0.09 13.28
N ALA A 193 -0.77 0.14 12.21
CA ALA A 193 -1.01 1.23 11.27
C ALA A 193 -2.41 1.18 10.65
N CYS A 194 -2.91 -0.03 10.37
CA CYS A 194 -4.21 -0.26 9.77
C CYS A 194 -5.27 -0.70 10.80
N HIS A 195 -4.92 -1.62 11.70
CA HIS A 195 -5.88 -2.32 12.55
C HIS A 195 -6.15 -1.66 13.90
N VAL A 196 -5.33 -0.68 14.32
CA VAL A 196 -5.51 0.03 15.60
C VAL A 196 -6.04 1.43 15.34
N ALA A 197 -7.16 1.78 15.95
CA ALA A 197 -7.79 3.09 15.77
C ALA A 197 -6.85 4.23 16.16
N ARG A 198 -6.73 5.27 15.32
CA ARG A 198 -5.97 6.48 15.65
C ARG A 198 -6.67 7.22 16.78
N ARG A 199 -5.89 7.77 17.70
CA ARG A 199 -6.42 8.72 18.68
C ARG A 199 -6.69 10.05 17.98
N LYS A 200 -7.84 10.62 18.24
CA LYS A 200 -8.07 12.03 17.95
C LYS A 200 -7.40 12.87 19.03
N GLU A 201 -6.90 14.04 18.66
CA GLU A 201 -6.32 14.97 19.60
C GLU A 201 -7.33 15.28 20.73
N GLY A 202 -6.89 15.20 21.99
CA GLY A 202 -7.78 15.36 23.14
C GLY A 202 -8.62 14.13 23.53
N GLU A 203 -8.61 13.05 22.76
CA GLU A 203 -9.37 11.84 23.06
C GLU A 203 -8.63 10.98 24.10
N ARG A 204 -9.20 10.91 25.30
CA ARG A 204 -8.71 10.06 26.40
C ARG A 204 -9.26 8.63 26.32
N ARG A 205 -9.08 7.94 25.21
CA ARG A 205 -9.34 6.50 25.20
C ARG A 205 -8.07 5.77 25.66
N PRO A 206 -8.10 5.06 26.76
CA PRO A 206 -6.90 4.42 27.30
C PRO A 206 -6.39 3.30 26.39
N HIS A 207 -7.27 2.54 25.72
CA HIS A 207 -6.89 1.54 24.72
C HIS A 207 -7.71 1.69 23.44
N PRO A 208 -7.06 1.91 22.29
CA PRO A 208 -7.77 1.95 21.01
C PRO A 208 -8.29 0.56 20.63
N PRO A 209 -9.48 0.45 20.00
CA PRO A 209 -9.98 -0.81 19.50
C PRO A 209 -9.09 -1.37 18.40
N VAL A 210 -9.02 -2.70 18.35
CA VAL A 210 -8.38 -3.45 17.26
C VAL A 210 -9.49 -4.01 16.37
N ASP A 211 -9.54 -3.61 15.11
CA ASP A 211 -10.63 -3.94 14.19
C ASP A 211 -10.11 -4.36 12.81
N SER A 212 -10.90 -5.19 12.14
CA SER A 212 -10.75 -5.53 10.72
C SER A 212 -11.52 -4.57 9.79
N ARG A 213 -12.31 -3.67 10.32
CA ARG A 213 -12.99 -2.60 9.57
C ARG A 213 -12.09 -1.39 9.44
N ILE A 214 -11.29 -1.39 8.38
CA ILE A 214 -10.30 -0.35 8.15
C ILE A 214 -10.98 0.87 7.53
N ALA A 215 -10.89 2.01 8.22
CA ALA A 215 -11.37 3.28 7.71
C ALA A 215 -10.31 3.94 6.81
N ASP A 216 -10.75 4.79 5.88
CA ASP A 216 -9.89 5.44 4.89
C ASP A 216 -8.83 6.36 5.51
N ASP A 217 -9.06 6.91 6.70
CA ASP A 217 -8.10 7.73 7.43
C ASP A 217 -6.79 6.97 7.71
N ARG A 218 -6.83 5.61 7.77
CA ARG A 218 -5.65 4.75 7.88
C ARG A 218 -4.78 4.81 6.63
N CYS A 219 -5.41 4.95 5.47
CA CYS A 219 -4.73 5.02 4.18
C CYS A 219 -4.21 6.43 3.93
N PHE A 220 -5.04 7.45 4.21
CA PHE A 220 -4.74 8.84 3.91
C PHE A 220 -3.47 9.34 4.58
N GLY A 221 -3.18 8.92 5.80
CA GLY A 221 -1.99 9.33 6.53
C GLY A 221 -0.66 9.08 5.78
N CYS A 222 -0.58 8.00 5.02
CA CYS A 222 0.59 7.66 4.20
C CYS A 222 0.38 8.02 2.73
N HIS A 223 -0.76 7.62 2.15
CA HIS A 223 -1.03 7.76 0.72
C HIS A 223 -1.43 9.19 0.28
N SER A 224 -1.59 10.14 1.19
CA SER A 224 -1.67 11.56 0.86
C SER A 224 -0.31 12.17 0.50
N ARG A 225 0.79 11.50 0.88
CA ARG A 225 2.17 11.94 0.58
C ARG A 225 2.78 11.13 -0.55
N SER A 226 2.92 9.82 -0.38
CA SER A 226 3.48 8.95 -1.40
C SER A 226 2.50 8.73 -2.55
N GLY A 227 2.84 9.19 -3.74
CA GLY A 227 2.03 9.06 -4.95
C GLY A 227 0.71 9.83 -4.92
N ARG A 228 0.37 10.47 -3.77
CA ARG A 228 -0.80 11.32 -3.57
C ARG A 228 -2.15 10.69 -3.95
N ILE A 229 -2.23 9.36 -3.91
CA ILE A 229 -3.39 8.58 -4.39
C ILE A 229 -4.67 8.95 -3.63
N SER A 230 -4.58 9.16 -2.31
CA SER A 230 -5.75 9.53 -1.51
C SER A 230 -6.23 10.94 -1.78
N LEU A 231 -5.33 11.85 -2.15
CA LEU A 231 -5.70 13.21 -2.56
C LEU A 231 -6.44 13.18 -3.90
N THR A 232 -5.88 12.47 -4.90
CA THR A 232 -6.53 12.35 -6.21
C THR A 232 -7.88 11.69 -6.12
N TYR A 233 -8.05 10.67 -5.28
CA TYR A 233 -9.33 10.03 -5.03
C TYR A 233 -10.38 11.01 -4.50
N GLN A 234 -9.96 11.96 -3.65
CA GLN A 234 -10.80 13.03 -3.10
C GLN A 234 -10.97 14.23 -4.05
N GLY A 235 -10.33 14.23 -5.21
CA GLY A 235 -10.32 15.37 -6.12
C GLY A 235 -9.44 16.51 -5.64
N LEU A 236 -8.36 16.20 -4.93
CA LEU A 236 -7.40 17.18 -4.41
C LEU A 236 -6.05 17.01 -5.07
N TYR A 237 -5.39 18.13 -5.38
CA TYR A 237 -3.99 18.13 -5.75
C TYR A 237 -3.22 19.19 -4.98
N GLU A 238 -2.00 18.85 -4.60
CA GLU A 238 -1.11 19.71 -3.85
C GLU A 238 -0.65 20.88 -4.71
N VAL A 239 -0.44 22.03 -4.11
CA VAL A 239 0.12 23.22 -4.75
C VAL A 239 1.21 23.79 -3.86
N GLU A 240 2.13 24.53 -4.45
CA GLU A 240 3.15 25.23 -3.69
C GLU A 240 2.56 26.41 -2.90
N PRO A 241 3.18 26.80 -1.79
CA PRO A 241 2.71 27.95 -1.00
C PRO A 241 2.56 29.26 -1.79
N ASN A 242 3.41 29.46 -2.82
CA ASN A 242 3.34 30.61 -3.71
C ASN A 242 2.27 30.50 -4.82
N GLN A 243 1.68 29.31 -4.97
CA GLN A 243 0.62 29.04 -5.95
C GLN A 243 -0.81 29.07 -5.33
N ARG A 244 -0.93 29.40 -4.05
CA ARG A 244 -2.22 29.39 -3.33
C ARG A 244 -3.30 30.27 -3.97
N GLU A 245 -2.89 31.34 -4.63
CA GLU A 245 -3.82 32.25 -5.30
C GLU A 245 -4.38 31.71 -6.62
N MET A 246 -3.80 30.63 -7.17
CA MET A 246 -4.26 30.01 -8.41
C MET A 246 -5.63 29.31 -8.27
N CYS A 247 -6.02 29.02 -7.05
CA CYS A 247 -7.34 28.43 -6.71
C CYS A 247 -7.74 28.84 -5.29
N ALA A 248 -9.01 28.60 -4.93
CA ALA A 248 -9.45 28.66 -3.53
C ALA A 248 -8.83 27.48 -2.76
N SER A 249 -7.57 27.63 -2.33
CA SER A 249 -6.81 26.55 -1.69
C SER A 249 -7.34 26.20 -0.31
N GLU A 250 -7.40 24.89 -0.04
CA GLU A 250 -7.67 24.33 1.28
C GLU A 250 -6.34 23.94 1.93
N MET A 251 -6.31 23.81 3.26
CA MET A 251 -5.14 23.35 3.99
C MET A 251 -5.40 21.95 4.52
N LEU A 252 -4.47 21.03 4.25
CA LEU A 252 -4.45 19.73 4.91
C LEU A 252 -4.04 19.89 6.39
N GLU A 253 -4.36 18.89 7.23
CA GLU A 253 -3.98 18.88 8.66
C GLU A 253 -2.47 19.04 8.88
N ASP A 254 -1.65 18.62 7.91
CA ASP A 254 -0.19 18.73 7.95
C ASP A 254 0.35 20.05 7.36
N GLY A 255 -0.52 21.00 7.08
CA GLY A 255 -0.17 22.35 6.63
C GLY A 255 0.13 22.48 5.13
N ARG A 256 -0.04 21.43 4.33
CA ARG A 256 0.13 21.53 2.86
C ARG A 256 -1.10 22.14 2.22
N PRO A 257 -0.93 23.13 1.32
CA PRO A 257 -2.04 23.68 0.56
C PRO A 257 -2.45 22.74 -0.58
N VAL A 258 -3.74 22.62 -0.81
CA VAL A 258 -4.32 21.82 -1.89
C VAL A 258 -5.38 22.61 -2.64
N CYS A 259 -5.52 22.32 -3.92
CA CYS A 259 -6.62 22.78 -4.76
C CYS A 259 -7.59 21.65 -5.06
N ARG A 260 -8.85 22.02 -5.33
CA ARG A 260 -9.90 21.05 -5.61
C ARG A 260 -10.16 20.92 -7.11
N THR A 261 -10.38 19.68 -7.52
CA THR A 261 -10.84 19.30 -8.87
C THR A 261 -11.92 18.20 -8.75
N SER A 262 -12.16 17.42 -9.81
CA SER A 262 -13.15 16.35 -9.75
C SER A 262 -12.64 15.16 -8.91
N ALA A 263 -13.43 14.73 -7.94
CA ALA A 263 -13.19 13.49 -7.23
C ALA A 263 -13.45 12.27 -8.12
N ASP A 264 -12.91 11.12 -7.70
CA ASP A 264 -13.19 9.84 -8.34
C ASP A 264 -14.67 9.46 -8.21
N VAL A 265 -15.25 8.88 -9.25
CA VAL A 265 -16.69 8.50 -9.26
C VAL A 265 -17.03 7.45 -8.21
N HIS A 266 -16.08 6.61 -7.82
CA HIS A 266 -16.27 5.60 -6.79
C HIS A 266 -16.39 6.22 -5.40
N LEU A 267 -15.66 7.30 -5.13
CA LEU A 267 -15.84 8.08 -3.91
C LEU A 267 -17.24 8.71 -3.85
N ALA A 268 -17.72 9.27 -4.97
CA ALA A 268 -19.07 9.82 -5.06
C ALA A 268 -20.15 8.75 -4.82
N SER A 269 -19.84 7.48 -5.13
CA SER A 269 -20.69 6.31 -4.84
C SER A 269 -20.54 5.81 -3.39
N GLY A 270 -19.73 6.48 -2.57
CA GLY A 270 -19.48 6.14 -1.17
C GLY A 270 -18.51 4.98 -0.95
N LEU A 271 -17.74 4.58 -1.95
CA LEU A 271 -16.74 3.52 -1.83
C LEU A 271 -15.45 4.06 -1.20
N GLY A 272 -14.94 3.34 -0.23
CA GLY A 272 -13.64 3.57 0.39
C GLY A 272 -12.54 2.72 -0.23
N CYS A 273 -11.29 2.96 0.19
CA CYS A 273 -10.11 2.29 -0.33
C CYS A 273 -10.22 0.76 -0.22
N VAL A 274 -10.60 0.28 0.95
CA VAL A 274 -10.71 -1.15 1.22
C VAL A 274 -11.87 -1.84 0.50
N ASP A 275 -12.88 -1.08 0.04
CA ASP A 275 -14.01 -1.67 -0.68
C ASP A 275 -13.57 -2.30 -2.00
N CYS A 276 -12.56 -1.70 -2.65
CA CYS A 276 -11.91 -2.21 -3.84
C CYS A 276 -10.72 -3.11 -3.51
N HIS A 277 -9.77 -2.64 -2.69
CA HIS A 277 -8.52 -3.36 -2.44
C HIS A 277 -8.73 -4.67 -1.70
N LEU A 278 -8.08 -5.72 -2.24
CA LEU A 278 -8.10 -7.06 -1.68
C LEU A 278 -7.09 -7.16 -0.52
N HIS A 279 -7.24 -8.16 0.32
CA HIS A 279 -6.28 -8.40 1.40
C HIS A 279 -4.87 -8.68 0.87
N THR A 280 -4.74 -9.31 -0.32
CA THR A 280 -3.46 -9.53 -1.00
C THR A 280 -2.82 -8.23 -1.48
N ASP A 281 -3.61 -7.24 -1.87
CA ASP A 281 -3.10 -5.92 -2.25
C ASP A 281 -2.47 -5.20 -1.05
N LEU A 282 -3.09 -5.34 0.13
CA LEU A 282 -2.76 -4.59 1.34
C LEU A 282 -1.76 -5.33 2.23
N MET A 283 -2.01 -6.60 2.52
CA MET A 283 -1.17 -7.42 3.41
C MET A 283 -0.12 -8.25 2.65
N GLY A 284 -0.14 -8.20 1.30
CA GLY A 284 0.71 -9.05 0.50
C GLY A 284 0.16 -10.48 0.33
N ASN A 285 0.76 -11.20 -0.58
CA ASN A 285 0.39 -12.58 -0.94
C ASN A 285 1.45 -13.62 -0.50
N GLY A 286 2.44 -13.19 0.28
CA GLY A 286 3.59 -14.03 0.67
C GLY A 286 4.78 -13.94 -0.30
N THR A 287 4.57 -13.40 -1.50
CA THR A 287 5.64 -13.19 -2.49
C THR A 287 6.25 -11.80 -2.32
N ARG A 288 7.55 -11.70 -2.51
CA ARG A 288 8.28 -10.43 -2.51
C ARG A 288 8.16 -9.78 -3.88
N HIS A 289 7.69 -8.57 -3.90
CA HIS A 289 7.54 -7.76 -5.11
C HIS A 289 8.35 -6.47 -5.02
N ALA A 290 8.84 -5.96 -6.14
CA ALA A 290 9.52 -4.68 -6.24
C ALA A 290 8.54 -3.54 -6.61
N HIS A 291 7.51 -3.85 -7.39
CA HIS A 291 6.60 -2.87 -7.98
C HIS A 291 5.13 -3.18 -7.68
N LYS A 292 4.33 -2.11 -7.56
CA LYS A 292 2.90 -2.19 -7.20
C LYS A 292 2.07 -3.06 -8.15
N GLU A 293 2.38 -3.06 -9.44
CA GLU A 293 1.65 -3.84 -10.43
C GLU A 293 1.82 -5.34 -10.27
N GLN A 294 2.89 -5.73 -9.57
CA GLN A 294 3.17 -7.12 -9.24
C GLN A 294 2.37 -7.58 -8.02
N GLN A 295 2.10 -6.69 -7.04
CA GLN A 295 1.34 -7.04 -5.84
C GLN A 295 -0.16 -6.77 -5.99
N VAL A 296 -0.57 -5.63 -6.57
CA VAL A 296 -1.97 -5.25 -6.66
C VAL A 296 -2.73 -6.13 -7.66
N GLU A 297 -3.78 -6.80 -7.17
CA GLU A 297 -4.62 -7.71 -7.94
C GLU A 297 -5.91 -7.09 -8.42
N ILE A 298 -6.48 -6.17 -7.67
CA ILE A 298 -7.73 -5.55 -8.08
C ILE A 298 -7.56 -4.81 -9.40
N SER A 299 -8.55 -4.90 -10.25
CA SER A 299 -8.61 -4.19 -11.51
C SER A 299 -10.04 -3.74 -11.80
N CYS A 300 -10.20 -2.82 -12.74
CA CYS A 300 -11.51 -2.36 -13.18
C CYS A 300 -12.38 -3.53 -13.64
N GLU A 301 -11.78 -4.47 -14.39
CA GLU A 301 -12.45 -5.64 -14.96
C GLU A 301 -12.95 -6.60 -13.88
N ALA A 302 -12.31 -6.65 -12.71
CA ALA A 302 -12.75 -7.50 -11.62
C ALA A 302 -14.16 -7.15 -11.12
N CYS A 303 -14.55 -5.89 -11.23
CA CYS A 303 -15.90 -5.43 -10.88
C CYS A 303 -16.78 -5.20 -12.11
N HIS A 304 -16.27 -4.46 -13.10
CA HIS A 304 -17.05 -4.03 -14.26
C HIS A 304 -17.20 -5.10 -15.35
N GLY A 305 -16.51 -6.22 -15.21
CA GLY A 305 -16.56 -7.36 -16.12
C GLY A 305 -15.69 -7.20 -17.35
N PRO A 306 -15.53 -8.28 -18.11
CA PRO A 306 -14.48 -8.35 -19.09
C PRO A 306 -14.78 -7.55 -20.33
N VAL A 307 -13.78 -6.77 -20.69
CA VAL A 307 -13.34 -6.61 -22.07
C VAL A 307 -12.26 -7.71 -22.35
N GLY A 308 -12.38 -8.88 -21.66
CA GLY A 308 -11.40 -9.98 -21.69
C GLY A 308 -11.71 -11.04 -20.60
N PRO A 309 -10.93 -12.10 -20.44
CA PRO A 309 -11.19 -13.16 -19.46
C PRO A 309 -10.90 -12.68 -18.04
N ALA A 310 -11.83 -11.93 -17.44
CA ALA A 310 -11.83 -11.79 -15.98
C ALA A 310 -12.28 -13.13 -15.41
N GLY A 311 -11.48 -13.68 -14.50
CA GLY A 311 -11.80 -14.94 -13.88
C GLY A 311 -13.08 -14.83 -13.06
N GLU A 312 -14.03 -15.68 -13.35
CA GLU A 312 -15.23 -15.91 -12.56
C GLU A 312 -15.28 -17.39 -12.23
N THR A 313 -15.61 -17.73 -10.99
CA THR A 313 -15.72 -19.11 -10.54
C THR A 313 -16.89 -19.24 -9.56
N ALA A 314 -17.25 -20.45 -9.19
CA ALA A 314 -18.17 -20.69 -8.09
C ALA A 314 -17.45 -20.60 -6.75
N TRP A 315 -18.13 -20.10 -5.71
CA TRP A 315 -17.51 -19.85 -4.40
C TRP A 315 -16.91 -21.11 -3.76
N ASP A 316 -17.50 -22.26 -3.96
CA ASP A 316 -17.00 -23.55 -3.47
C ASP A 316 -15.66 -24.00 -4.08
N ARG A 317 -15.25 -23.37 -5.18
CA ARG A 317 -13.95 -23.59 -5.85
C ARG A 317 -12.88 -22.57 -5.42
N VAL A 318 -13.23 -21.68 -4.49
CA VAL A 318 -12.30 -20.66 -4.01
C VAL A 318 -11.37 -21.25 -2.95
N GLU A 319 -10.09 -21.28 -3.23
CA GLU A 319 -9.04 -21.73 -2.32
C GLU A 319 -8.36 -20.53 -1.62
N ASP A 320 -9.16 -19.66 -1.01
CA ASP A 320 -8.65 -18.52 -0.23
C ASP A 320 -9.20 -18.49 1.19
N PRO A 321 -8.47 -19.05 2.15
CA PRO A 321 -8.95 -19.14 3.53
C PRO A 321 -9.14 -17.76 4.19
N ILE A 322 -8.39 -16.73 3.77
CA ILE A 322 -8.54 -15.38 4.36
C ILE A 322 -9.90 -14.78 4.00
N SER A 323 -10.33 -14.90 2.75
CA SER A 323 -11.68 -14.44 2.36
C SER A 323 -12.78 -15.20 3.10
N GLY A 324 -12.60 -16.50 3.35
CA GLY A 324 -13.49 -17.28 4.20
C GLY A 324 -13.52 -16.80 5.65
N ASP A 325 -12.35 -16.49 6.22
CA ASP A 325 -12.23 -15.93 7.58
C ASP A 325 -12.91 -14.56 7.69
N LEU A 326 -12.72 -13.69 6.68
CA LEU A 326 -13.35 -12.37 6.63
C LEU A 326 -14.89 -12.49 6.62
N LEU A 327 -15.45 -13.39 5.82
CA LEU A 327 -16.90 -13.63 5.82
C LEU A 327 -17.39 -14.13 7.17
N ARG A 328 -16.69 -15.10 7.79
CA ARG A 328 -17.04 -15.60 9.13
C ARG A 328 -17.01 -14.50 10.20
N MET A 329 -15.96 -13.68 10.22
CA MET A 329 -15.87 -12.56 11.17
C MET A 329 -17.01 -11.57 11.00
N ARG A 330 -17.52 -11.40 9.78
CA ARG A 330 -18.65 -10.52 9.47
C ARG A 330 -20.01 -11.18 9.67
N LYS A 331 -20.04 -12.45 10.04
CA LYS A 331 -21.27 -13.26 10.11
C LYS A 331 -22.02 -13.30 8.77
N GLU A 332 -21.27 -13.29 7.69
CA GLU A 332 -21.78 -13.42 6.33
C GLU A 332 -21.50 -14.82 5.80
N SER A 333 -22.35 -15.32 4.92
CA SER A 333 -22.18 -16.60 4.23
C SER A 333 -22.41 -16.43 2.74
N ARG A 334 -21.81 -17.33 1.97
CA ARG A 334 -22.07 -17.48 0.53
C ARG A 334 -22.51 -18.92 0.26
N SER A 335 -23.40 -19.10 -0.70
CA SER A 335 -23.73 -20.44 -1.18
C SER A 335 -22.58 -21.02 -2.00
N GLY A 336 -22.37 -22.35 -1.96
CA GLY A 336 -21.27 -22.99 -2.67
C GLY A 336 -21.23 -22.67 -4.17
N GLY A 337 -22.37 -22.75 -4.83
CA GLY A 337 -22.47 -22.46 -6.27
C GLY A 337 -22.59 -20.97 -6.64
N GLU A 338 -22.55 -20.06 -5.67
CA GLU A 338 -22.65 -18.62 -5.94
C GLU A 338 -21.42 -18.14 -6.72
N ALA A 339 -21.66 -17.43 -7.84
CA ALA A 339 -20.58 -16.89 -8.65
C ALA A 339 -19.77 -15.82 -7.89
N VAL A 340 -18.46 -15.84 -8.06
CA VAL A 340 -17.53 -14.86 -7.52
C VAL A 340 -16.54 -14.42 -8.60
N ARG A 341 -16.26 -13.14 -8.65
CA ARG A 341 -15.21 -12.58 -9.50
C ARG A 341 -13.88 -12.57 -8.79
N LEU A 342 -12.84 -12.71 -9.59
CA LEU A 342 -11.47 -12.85 -9.11
C LEU A 342 -10.63 -11.63 -9.49
N GLY A 343 -9.69 -11.28 -8.63
CA GLY A 343 -8.56 -10.42 -8.97
C GLY A 343 -7.63 -11.09 -9.99
N LYS A 344 -6.64 -10.37 -10.46
CA LYS A 344 -5.72 -10.80 -11.52
C LYS A 344 -5.00 -12.14 -11.28
N ARG A 345 -4.81 -12.53 -10.02
CA ARG A 345 -4.12 -13.78 -9.62
C ARG A 345 -5.02 -14.79 -8.90
N GLY A 346 -6.32 -14.57 -8.99
CA GLY A 346 -7.31 -15.53 -8.48
C GLY A 346 -7.84 -15.24 -7.09
N THR A 347 -7.40 -14.16 -6.42
CA THR A 347 -8.00 -13.77 -5.13
C THR A 347 -9.45 -13.33 -5.33
N PRO A 348 -10.41 -13.86 -4.58
CA PRO A 348 -11.82 -13.53 -4.78
C PRO A 348 -12.13 -12.10 -4.33
N VAL A 349 -12.94 -11.39 -5.11
CA VAL A 349 -13.57 -10.13 -4.70
C VAL A 349 -14.78 -10.47 -3.83
N TRP A 350 -14.52 -10.90 -2.60
CA TRP A 350 -15.49 -11.55 -1.72
C TRP A 350 -16.71 -10.69 -1.37
N ASN A 351 -16.60 -9.37 -1.44
CA ASN A 351 -17.69 -8.41 -1.22
C ASN A 351 -18.46 -8.04 -2.49
N LEU A 352 -18.12 -8.63 -3.64
CA LEU A 352 -18.85 -8.50 -4.90
C LEU A 352 -19.71 -9.73 -5.13
N ARG A 353 -20.99 -9.55 -5.32
CA ARG A 353 -21.99 -10.63 -5.46
C ARG A 353 -22.86 -10.44 -6.69
N PRO A 354 -23.39 -11.53 -7.27
CA PRO A 354 -24.44 -11.43 -8.29
C PRO A 354 -25.61 -10.60 -7.76
N GLY A 355 -26.13 -9.75 -8.63
CA GLY A 355 -27.33 -8.96 -8.34
C GLY A 355 -28.61 -9.80 -8.25
N PRO A 356 -29.73 -9.19 -7.85
CA PRO A 356 -31.01 -9.89 -7.71
C PRO A 356 -31.40 -10.61 -9.01
N GLY A 357 -31.78 -11.88 -8.88
CA GLY A 357 -32.12 -12.73 -10.03
C GLY A 357 -30.94 -13.03 -10.96
N GLY A 358 -29.71 -12.93 -10.49
CA GLY A 358 -28.51 -13.16 -11.29
C GLY A 358 -28.21 -12.06 -12.33
N LYS A 359 -28.88 -10.92 -12.25
CA LYS A 359 -28.69 -9.80 -13.17
C LYS A 359 -27.68 -8.79 -12.62
N GLY A 360 -26.55 -8.63 -13.32
CA GLY A 360 -25.51 -7.70 -12.94
C GLY A 360 -24.77 -8.10 -11.66
N TRP A 361 -24.07 -7.14 -11.06
CA TRP A 361 -23.26 -7.32 -9.87
C TRP A 361 -23.52 -6.20 -8.87
N VAL A 362 -23.36 -6.51 -7.59
CA VAL A 362 -23.52 -5.58 -6.47
C VAL A 362 -22.29 -5.70 -5.58
N LEU A 363 -21.62 -4.59 -5.36
CA LEU A 363 -20.52 -4.49 -4.40
C LEU A 363 -21.08 -4.09 -3.03
N PHE A 364 -20.75 -4.86 -2.01
CA PHE A 364 -21.12 -4.53 -0.63
C PHE A 364 -19.95 -3.82 0.04
N ARG A 365 -20.20 -2.62 0.55
CA ARG A 365 -19.17 -1.83 1.24
C ARG A 365 -18.66 -2.60 2.45
N LYS A 366 -17.35 -2.70 2.57
CA LYS A 366 -16.71 -3.42 3.70
C LYS A 366 -16.84 -2.68 5.02
N SER A 367 -17.13 -1.38 5.00
CA SER A 367 -17.32 -0.55 6.20
C SER A 367 -18.67 -0.78 6.89
N ASP A 368 -19.77 -0.76 6.14
CA ASP A 368 -21.14 -0.75 6.67
C ASP A 368 -22.10 -1.77 6.02
N GLY A 369 -21.63 -2.52 5.02
CA GLY A 369 -22.43 -3.54 4.32
C GLY A 369 -23.44 -2.97 3.31
N LYS A 370 -23.43 -1.67 3.04
CA LYS A 370 -24.38 -1.08 2.09
C LYS A 370 -24.10 -1.56 0.67
N PRO A 371 -25.13 -1.93 -0.10
CA PRO A 371 -24.98 -2.35 -1.48
C PRO A 371 -24.75 -1.16 -2.42
N VAL A 372 -23.83 -1.32 -3.35
CA VAL A 372 -23.56 -0.39 -4.44
C VAL A 372 -23.67 -1.17 -5.76
N PRO A 373 -24.66 -0.87 -6.61
CA PRO A 373 -24.79 -1.52 -7.92
C PRO A 373 -23.57 -1.26 -8.79
N VAL A 374 -23.04 -2.29 -9.43
CA VAL A 374 -21.87 -2.18 -10.30
C VAL A 374 -22.32 -2.14 -11.76
N MET A 375 -22.01 -1.04 -12.41
CA MET A 375 -22.23 -0.88 -13.84
C MET A 375 -21.31 -1.83 -14.61
N GLN A 376 -21.86 -2.65 -15.51
CA GLN A 376 -21.06 -3.52 -16.34
C GLN A 376 -20.54 -2.78 -17.56
N THR A 377 -19.33 -3.11 -18.02
CA THR A 377 -18.75 -2.53 -19.22
C THR A 377 -19.68 -2.81 -20.41
N PRO A 378 -20.18 -1.78 -21.09
CA PRO A 378 -21.05 -2.00 -22.25
C PRO A 378 -20.24 -2.65 -23.38
N ARG A 379 -20.86 -3.58 -24.08
CA ARG A 379 -20.33 -4.17 -25.31
C ARG A 379 -20.63 -3.26 -26.51
N ASP A 380 -20.31 -2.00 -26.37
CA ASP A 380 -20.50 -1.01 -27.43
C ASP A 380 -19.21 -0.88 -28.27
N ARG A 381 -19.33 -0.09 -29.34
CA ARG A 381 -18.24 0.18 -30.25
C ARG A 381 -17.00 0.75 -29.54
N ASN A 382 -17.15 1.60 -28.53
CA ASN A 382 -16.03 2.27 -27.91
C ASN A 382 -15.13 1.30 -27.13
N HIS A 383 -15.71 0.22 -26.59
CA HIS A 383 -14.99 -0.80 -25.85
C HIS A 383 -14.50 -1.97 -26.71
N THR A 384 -14.86 -1.98 -28.02
CA THR A 384 -14.48 -3.06 -28.95
C THR A 384 -13.71 -2.54 -30.17
N LEU A 385 -13.21 -1.30 -30.12
CA LEU A 385 -12.43 -0.70 -31.21
C LEU A 385 -11.15 -1.49 -31.47
N LYS A 386 -10.98 -1.93 -32.70
CA LYS A 386 -9.77 -2.61 -33.17
C LYS A 386 -8.56 -1.68 -32.98
N GLY A 387 -7.47 -2.20 -32.42
CA GLY A 387 -6.25 -1.45 -32.15
C GLY A 387 -6.23 -0.75 -30.79
N HIS A 388 -7.30 -0.86 -29.98
CA HIS A 388 -7.37 -0.32 -28.62
C HIS A 388 -7.23 -1.40 -27.54
N GLU A 389 -7.03 -2.65 -27.91
CA GLU A 389 -6.88 -3.79 -27.00
C GLU A 389 -5.72 -3.63 -26.00
N PRO A 390 -4.62 -2.93 -26.36
CA PRO A 390 -3.55 -2.67 -25.40
C PRO A 390 -3.88 -1.61 -24.35
N LEU A 391 -4.91 -0.77 -24.56
CA LEU A 391 -5.23 0.31 -23.62
C LEU A 391 -5.76 -0.25 -22.30
N SER A 392 -5.24 0.24 -21.18
CA SER A 392 -5.88 0.04 -19.89
C SER A 392 -7.16 0.88 -19.78
N CYS A 393 -8.09 0.48 -18.95
CA CYS A 393 -9.30 1.27 -18.69
C CYS A 393 -8.95 2.69 -18.23
N SER A 394 -7.95 2.82 -17.38
CA SER A 394 -7.47 4.12 -16.87
C SER A 394 -6.82 4.99 -17.96
N ALA A 395 -6.31 4.42 -19.05
CA ALA A 395 -5.81 5.21 -20.19
C ALA A 395 -6.90 6.09 -20.78
N CYS A 396 -8.15 5.62 -20.75
CA CYS A 396 -9.32 6.36 -21.23
C CYS A 396 -10.08 7.06 -20.10
N HIS A 397 -10.26 6.40 -18.96
CA HIS A 397 -11.17 6.83 -17.89
C HIS A 397 -10.53 7.67 -16.79
N ALA A 398 -9.20 7.77 -16.72
CA ALA A 398 -8.55 8.72 -15.81
C ALA A 398 -8.83 10.17 -16.26
N ALA A 399 -9.58 10.91 -15.45
CA ALA A 399 -9.97 12.28 -15.78
C ALA A 399 -8.77 13.23 -15.71
N TRP A 400 -7.90 13.02 -14.70
CA TRP A 400 -6.70 13.82 -14.46
C TRP A 400 -5.69 13.03 -13.62
N ALA A 401 -4.50 13.56 -13.49
CA ALA A 401 -3.47 13.08 -12.57
C ALA A 401 -2.71 14.26 -11.96
N PRO A 402 -2.12 14.13 -10.78
CA PRO A 402 -1.21 15.13 -10.27
C PRO A 402 0.06 15.17 -11.15
N LEU A 403 0.47 16.35 -11.52
CA LEU A 403 1.68 16.59 -12.30
C LEU A 403 2.73 17.21 -11.38
N CYS A 404 3.82 16.49 -11.17
CA CYS A 404 5.02 16.98 -10.53
C CYS A 404 6.09 17.18 -11.60
N THR A 405 6.60 18.39 -11.74
CA THR A 405 7.56 18.71 -12.81
C THR A 405 9.01 18.65 -12.35
N THR A 406 9.29 19.11 -11.15
CA THR A 406 10.64 19.16 -10.58
C THR A 406 10.65 18.78 -9.11
N CYS A 407 11.76 18.25 -8.63
CA CYS A 407 12.03 18.03 -7.22
C CYS A 407 13.50 18.32 -6.95
N HIS A 408 13.78 19.19 -5.99
CA HIS A 408 15.12 19.52 -5.53
C HIS A 408 15.34 18.95 -4.14
N ILE A 409 16.33 18.08 -4.02
CA ILE A 409 16.73 17.45 -2.75
C ILE A 409 18.07 18.03 -2.35
N ALA A 410 18.15 18.64 -1.18
CA ALA A 410 19.35 19.24 -0.64
C ALA A 410 19.62 18.78 0.78
N PHE A 411 20.92 18.63 1.11
CA PHE A 411 21.40 18.27 2.44
C PHE A 411 21.99 19.49 3.15
N ASP A 412 21.45 19.78 4.34
CA ASP A 412 21.99 20.80 5.26
C ASP A 412 22.72 20.09 6.42
N PRO A 413 24.05 20.12 6.47
CA PRO A 413 24.81 19.44 7.51
C PRO A 413 24.67 20.09 8.90
N ALA A 414 24.26 21.36 8.97
CA ALA A 414 24.07 22.08 10.23
C ALA A 414 22.68 21.84 10.84
N GLY A 415 21.75 21.34 10.06
CA GLY A 415 20.38 21.04 10.51
C GLY A 415 20.31 19.79 11.36
N LYS A 416 19.12 19.59 11.96
CA LYS A 416 18.72 18.33 12.61
C LYS A 416 17.40 17.87 12.05
N GLN A 417 17.21 16.56 12.00
CA GLN A 417 15.98 15.96 11.50
C GLN A 417 15.69 14.64 12.21
N TRP A 418 14.42 14.34 12.33
CA TRP A 418 13.99 13.08 12.90
C TRP A 418 14.39 11.91 11.99
N ASP A 419 15.11 10.95 12.55
CA ASP A 419 15.46 9.68 11.92
C ASP A 419 14.52 8.59 12.44
N PHE A 420 13.67 8.09 11.56
CA PHE A 420 12.66 7.08 11.90
C PHE A 420 13.27 5.72 12.29
N SER A 421 14.52 5.46 11.93
CA SER A 421 15.19 4.19 12.25
C SER A 421 15.60 4.10 13.71
N VAL A 422 15.99 5.22 14.29
CA VAL A 422 16.44 5.32 15.70
C VAL A 422 15.42 6.02 16.59
N ALA A 423 14.31 6.50 16.02
CA ALA A 423 13.26 7.22 16.73
C ALA A 423 13.79 8.42 17.53
N ALA A 424 14.70 9.19 16.93
CA ALA A 424 15.35 10.36 17.54
C ALA A 424 15.75 11.40 16.50
N GLU A 425 15.98 12.64 16.92
CA GLU A 425 16.62 13.65 16.09
C GLU A 425 18.10 13.34 15.91
N THR A 426 18.56 13.34 14.66
CA THR A 426 19.98 13.15 14.29
C THR A 426 20.50 14.34 13.52
N SER A 427 21.83 14.48 13.43
CA SER A 427 22.49 15.54 12.68
C SER A 427 22.22 15.42 11.18
N GLY A 428 22.19 16.56 10.50
CA GLY A 428 21.91 16.69 9.09
C GLY A 428 20.41 16.67 8.78
N ARG A 429 20.01 17.57 7.88
CA ARG A 429 18.62 17.74 7.45
C ARG A 429 18.53 17.67 5.94
N TRP A 430 17.63 16.83 5.45
CA TRP A 430 17.22 16.82 4.05
C TRP A 430 16.02 17.73 3.84
N SER A 431 16.05 18.51 2.78
CA SER A 431 14.91 19.29 2.30
C SER A 431 14.52 18.79 0.92
N GLU A 432 13.21 18.74 0.68
CA GLU A 432 12.62 18.46 -0.61
C GLU A 432 11.76 19.65 -0.99
N THR A 433 12.04 20.27 -2.14
CA THR A 433 11.27 21.39 -2.68
C THR A 433 10.87 21.09 -4.12
N SER A 434 9.72 21.57 -4.54
CA SER A 434 9.21 21.41 -5.91
C SER A 434 8.97 22.79 -6.53
N GLU A 435 9.19 22.94 -7.82
CA GLU A 435 8.92 24.20 -8.53
C GLU A 435 7.50 24.28 -9.10
N GLY A 436 6.73 23.21 -9.00
CA GLY A 436 5.34 23.25 -9.44
C GLY A 436 4.62 21.93 -9.28
N PHE A 437 3.45 22.04 -8.71
CA PHE A 437 2.42 21.01 -8.75
C PHE A 437 1.27 21.49 -9.63
N GLY A 438 0.61 20.54 -10.28
CA GLY A 438 -0.55 20.84 -11.10
C GLY A 438 -1.46 19.63 -11.24
N ALA A 439 -2.58 19.83 -11.90
CA ALA A 439 -3.48 18.77 -12.28
C ALA A 439 -3.72 18.81 -13.80
N GLY A 440 -3.67 17.67 -14.44
CA GLY A 440 -3.88 17.58 -15.87
C GLY A 440 -4.14 16.15 -16.33
N ARG A 441 -4.48 15.98 -17.60
CA ARG A 441 -4.62 14.63 -18.16
C ARG A 441 -3.27 13.94 -18.19
N PRO A 442 -3.18 12.69 -17.71
CA PRO A 442 -1.91 11.97 -17.73
C PRO A 442 -1.46 11.69 -19.16
N ALA A 443 -0.15 11.72 -19.40
CA ALA A 443 0.43 11.11 -20.58
C ALA A 443 0.22 9.59 -20.55
N LEU A 444 0.50 8.91 -21.64
CA LEU A 444 0.43 7.46 -21.74
C LEU A 444 1.83 6.89 -21.98
N GLY A 445 2.10 5.76 -21.36
CA GLY A 445 3.32 4.99 -21.55
C GLY A 445 3.03 3.53 -21.83
N ILE A 446 4.01 2.81 -22.32
CA ILE A 446 3.92 1.39 -22.66
C ILE A 446 4.72 0.59 -21.64
N ARG A 447 4.09 -0.40 -21.03
CA ARG A 447 4.77 -1.38 -20.17
C ARG A 447 5.37 -2.51 -20.99
N SER A 448 6.26 -3.30 -20.38
CA SER A 448 6.88 -4.49 -20.99
C SER A 448 5.88 -5.54 -21.48
N ASP A 449 4.71 -5.61 -20.84
CA ASP A 449 3.61 -6.48 -21.25
C ASP A 449 2.79 -5.93 -22.44
N GLY A 450 3.20 -4.81 -23.03
CA GLY A 450 2.53 -4.14 -24.13
C GLY A 450 1.31 -3.30 -23.76
N LYS A 451 0.92 -3.27 -22.48
CA LYS A 451 -0.21 -2.46 -22.02
C LYS A 451 0.14 -0.97 -22.01
N VAL A 452 -0.78 -0.19 -22.58
CA VAL A 452 -0.72 1.28 -22.56
C VAL A 452 -1.46 1.80 -21.33
N VAL A 453 -0.74 2.50 -20.47
CA VAL A 453 -1.21 2.93 -19.15
C VAL A 453 -0.94 4.41 -18.92
N PRO A 454 -1.66 5.09 -18.02
CA PRO A 454 -1.32 6.44 -17.61
C PRO A 454 0.09 6.51 -17.03
N ALA A 455 0.75 7.63 -17.30
CA ALA A 455 2.10 7.90 -16.87
C ALA A 455 2.24 9.35 -16.40
N VAL A 456 3.11 9.56 -15.44
CA VAL A 456 3.72 10.87 -15.19
C VAL A 456 5.04 10.89 -15.96
N PRO A 457 5.18 11.74 -16.99
CA PRO A 457 6.30 11.67 -17.92
C PRO A 457 7.56 12.35 -17.42
N GLY A 458 7.79 12.37 -16.13
CA GLY A 458 9.06 12.72 -15.61
C GLY A 458 9.12 13.97 -14.78
N MET A 459 9.21 13.74 -13.51
CA MET A 459 9.79 14.68 -12.57
C MET A 459 11.29 14.74 -12.81
N LEU A 460 11.84 15.93 -13.06
CA LEU A 460 13.27 16.16 -13.00
C LEU A 460 13.66 16.28 -11.52
N MET A 461 14.44 15.35 -11.06
CA MET A 461 14.93 15.32 -9.68
C MET A 461 16.40 15.76 -9.66
N SER A 462 16.68 16.89 -9.04
CA SER A 462 18.02 17.34 -8.74
C SER A 462 18.39 16.99 -7.30
N VAL A 463 19.47 16.26 -7.14
CA VAL A 463 19.95 15.80 -5.84
C VAL A 463 21.29 16.47 -5.55
N HIS A 464 21.37 17.17 -4.42
CA HIS A 464 22.61 17.72 -3.87
C HIS A 464 23.01 16.85 -2.66
N PRO A 465 23.78 15.77 -2.89
CA PRO A 465 24.09 14.80 -1.84
C PRO A 465 25.12 15.35 -0.84
N ARG A 466 25.23 14.68 0.28
CA ARG A 466 26.28 14.91 1.27
C ARG A 466 27.66 14.70 0.62
N GLY A 467 28.53 15.70 0.66
CA GLY A 467 29.88 15.63 0.06
C GLY A 467 30.04 16.43 -1.23
N GLY A 468 28.99 17.09 -1.70
CA GLY A 468 29.02 18.00 -2.86
C GLY A 468 28.68 17.34 -4.19
N GLY A 469 28.56 18.18 -5.21
CA GLY A 469 28.09 17.78 -6.53
C GLY A 469 26.58 17.91 -6.69
N GLU A 470 26.13 17.93 -7.92
CA GLU A 470 24.72 17.91 -8.29
C GLU A 470 24.49 16.74 -9.25
N ARG A 471 23.42 16.01 -9.03
CA ARG A 471 22.97 14.96 -9.95
C ARG A 471 21.51 15.21 -10.33
N THR A 472 21.24 15.26 -11.61
CA THR A 472 19.88 15.37 -12.12
C THR A 472 19.47 14.08 -12.79
N VAL A 473 18.30 13.56 -12.42
CA VAL A 473 17.69 12.38 -13.02
C VAL A 473 16.24 12.68 -13.39
N ARG A 474 15.75 12.04 -14.43
CA ARG A 474 14.34 12.08 -14.79
C ARG A 474 13.66 10.82 -14.28
N LEU A 475 12.66 10.98 -13.43
CA LEU A 475 11.88 9.88 -12.87
C LEU A 475 10.55 9.77 -13.61
N CYS A 476 10.31 8.64 -14.26
CA CYS A 476 9.07 8.33 -14.98
C CYS A 476 8.48 7.03 -14.47
N ALA A 477 7.18 7.01 -14.23
CA ALA A 477 6.51 5.83 -13.71
C ALA A 477 5.08 5.69 -14.25
N PRO A 478 4.58 4.47 -14.40
CA PRO A 478 3.16 4.25 -14.59
C PRO A 478 2.40 4.65 -13.33
N ILE A 479 1.25 5.25 -13.51
CA ILE A 479 0.37 5.66 -12.42
C ILE A 479 -1.01 5.01 -12.58
N GLU A 480 -1.66 4.80 -11.44
CA GLU A 480 -3.10 4.57 -11.35
C GLU A 480 -3.67 5.77 -10.60
N PRO A 481 -4.21 6.77 -11.31
CA PRO A 481 -4.46 8.08 -10.72
C PRO A 481 -5.53 8.11 -9.66
N HIS A 482 -6.44 7.14 -9.61
CA HIS A 482 -7.63 7.16 -8.74
C HIS A 482 -8.47 8.44 -8.94
N SER A 483 -8.67 8.80 -10.19
CA SER A 483 -9.43 9.96 -10.63
C SER A 483 -10.37 9.57 -11.77
N THR A 484 -11.01 8.40 -11.64
CA THR A 484 -11.94 7.88 -12.65
C THR A 484 -13.10 8.86 -12.83
N GLY A 485 -13.32 9.27 -14.08
CA GLY A 485 -14.40 10.18 -14.44
C GLY A 485 -15.57 9.46 -15.10
N THR A 486 -16.74 10.10 -15.08
CA THR A 486 -17.94 9.62 -15.81
C THR A 486 -17.76 9.68 -17.33
N LYS A 487 -16.82 10.50 -17.81
CA LYS A 487 -16.53 10.71 -19.22
C LYS A 487 -15.14 10.18 -19.54
N ALA A 488 -15.07 9.26 -20.50
CA ALA A 488 -13.81 8.82 -21.08
C ALA A 488 -13.13 9.93 -21.92
N ARG A 489 -11.88 9.71 -22.29
CA ARG A 489 -11.18 10.53 -23.28
C ARG A 489 -11.93 10.47 -24.62
N THR A 490 -12.00 11.60 -25.29
CA THR A 490 -12.54 11.64 -26.66
C THR A 490 -11.50 11.15 -27.67
N CYS A 491 -11.93 10.69 -28.82
CA CYS A 491 -11.04 10.31 -29.92
C CYS A 491 -10.04 11.44 -30.27
N GLY A 492 -10.53 12.68 -30.32
CA GLY A 492 -9.70 13.85 -30.62
C GLY A 492 -8.63 14.14 -29.59
N SER A 493 -8.87 13.78 -28.32
CA SER A 493 -7.87 13.97 -27.25
C SER A 493 -6.64 13.06 -27.36
N CYS A 494 -6.70 12.04 -28.21
CA CYS A 494 -5.59 11.16 -28.53
C CYS A 494 -5.18 11.30 -30.01
N HIS A 495 -6.13 11.32 -30.93
CA HIS A 495 -5.90 11.20 -32.37
C HIS A 495 -5.77 12.55 -33.12
N SER A 496 -6.09 13.68 -32.52
CA SER A 496 -5.73 14.98 -33.12
C SER A 496 -4.20 15.21 -33.07
N ARG A 497 -3.70 16.14 -33.86
CA ARG A 497 -2.27 16.50 -33.86
C ARG A 497 -1.79 16.96 -32.46
N GLU A 498 -2.61 17.72 -31.76
CA GLU A 498 -2.33 18.17 -30.39
C GLU A 498 -2.51 17.04 -29.40
N GLY A 499 -3.58 16.25 -29.52
CA GLY A 499 -3.86 15.11 -28.67
C GLY A 499 -2.77 14.04 -28.71
N SER A 500 -2.24 13.71 -29.90
CA SER A 500 -1.15 12.74 -30.03
C SER A 500 0.15 13.19 -29.38
N ARG A 501 0.44 14.51 -29.38
CA ARG A 501 1.56 15.07 -28.63
C ARG A 501 1.32 15.02 -27.12
N SER A 502 0.13 15.37 -26.68
CA SER A 502 -0.24 15.34 -25.27
C SER A 502 -0.14 13.94 -24.65
N VAL A 503 -0.59 12.90 -25.36
CA VAL A 503 -0.51 11.53 -24.84
C VAL A 503 0.92 10.96 -24.87
N ALA A 504 1.77 11.43 -25.77
CA ALA A 504 3.17 11.02 -25.82
C ALA A 504 4.05 11.67 -24.75
N GLY A 505 3.61 12.80 -24.18
CA GLY A 505 4.46 13.69 -23.41
C GLY A 505 5.31 14.60 -24.33
N GLU A 506 5.99 15.56 -23.75
CA GLU A 506 6.74 16.56 -24.52
C GLU A 506 7.99 15.99 -25.20
N LEU A 507 8.64 15.04 -24.57
CA LEU A 507 9.88 14.41 -25.03
C LEU A 507 9.81 12.89 -24.82
N PRO A 508 10.50 12.11 -25.68
CA PRO A 508 10.74 10.69 -25.42
C PRO A 508 11.39 10.49 -24.06
N TRP A 509 10.93 9.51 -23.30
CA TRP A 509 11.44 9.20 -21.98
C TRP A 509 11.45 7.70 -21.74
N GLU A 510 12.32 7.26 -20.84
CA GLU A 510 12.32 5.90 -20.31
C GLU A 510 11.89 5.93 -18.85
N GLY A 511 11.24 4.88 -18.42
CA GLY A 511 10.82 4.75 -17.03
C GLY A 511 12.02 4.55 -16.11
N THR A 512 11.83 4.86 -14.84
CA THR A 512 12.80 4.55 -13.77
C THR A 512 12.91 3.05 -13.48
N ARG A 513 12.24 2.22 -14.25
CA ARG A 513 12.35 0.76 -14.22
C ARG A 513 12.36 0.20 -15.63
N THR A 514 12.94 -0.99 -15.77
CA THR A 514 13.02 -1.70 -17.05
C THR A 514 11.64 -1.98 -17.65
N GLY A 515 11.52 -1.76 -18.93
CA GLY A 515 10.31 -2.11 -19.70
C GLY A 515 9.16 -1.13 -19.58
N PHE A 516 9.41 0.12 -19.13
CA PHE A 516 8.43 1.19 -19.19
C PHE A 516 8.99 2.38 -19.96
N ARG A 517 8.30 2.83 -20.99
CA ARG A 517 8.75 3.90 -21.87
C ARG A 517 7.59 4.76 -22.40
N SER A 518 7.92 5.91 -22.93
CA SER A 518 6.99 6.74 -23.70
C SER A 518 6.51 6.07 -24.97
N LEU A 519 5.47 6.61 -25.57
CA LEU A 519 5.12 6.31 -26.96
C LEU A 519 6.28 6.80 -27.86
N GLY A 520 6.85 5.90 -28.66
CA GLY A 520 7.87 6.23 -29.63
C GLY A 520 7.28 6.99 -30.84
N ALA A 521 8.17 7.54 -31.68
CA ALA A 521 7.76 8.32 -32.84
C ALA A 521 6.86 7.54 -33.84
N GLU A 522 7.05 6.22 -33.91
CA GLU A 522 6.20 5.37 -34.76
C GLU A 522 4.80 5.20 -34.19
N GLU A 523 4.68 4.93 -32.87
CA GLU A 523 3.40 4.85 -32.19
C GLU A 523 2.64 6.18 -32.27
N VAL A 524 3.33 7.30 -32.04
CA VAL A 524 2.75 8.64 -32.18
C VAL A 524 2.27 8.90 -33.60
N ARG A 525 3.05 8.50 -34.62
CA ARG A 525 2.60 8.59 -36.01
C ARG A 525 1.37 7.73 -36.27
N LYS A 526 1.32 6.51 -35.78
CA LYS A 526 0.13 5.65 -35.91
C LYS A 526 -1.10 6.28 -35.26
N VAL A 527 -0.96 6.82 -34.04
CA VAL A 527 -2.04 7.52 -33.35
C VAL A 527 -2.50 8.75 -34.14
N SER A 528 -1.55 9.54 -34.68
CA SER A 528 -1.87 10.73 -35.48
C SER A 528 -2.44 10.40 -36.86
N ALA A 529 -1.98 9.33 -37.50
CA ALA A 529 -2.43 8.93 -38.83
C ALA A 529 -3.93 8.55 -38.88
N VAL A 530 -4.46 8.08 -37.74
CA VAL A 530 -5.90 7.82 -37.61
C VAL A 530 -6.72 9.10 -37.80
N ALA A 531 -6.22 10.24 -37.36
CA ALA A 531 -6.89 11.53 -37.48
C ALA A 531 -6.99 12.02 -38.93
N THR A 532 -6.15 11.53 -39.83
CA THR A 532 -6.15 11.88 -41.27
C THR A 532 -7.01 10.92 -42.11
N ASN A 533 -7.46 9.82 -41.54
CA ASN A 533 -8.34 8.86 -42.24
C ASN A 533 -9.77 9.44 -42.35
N PRO A 534 -10.30 9.65 -43.57
CA PRO A 534 -11.62 10.24 -43.74
C PRO A 534 -12.75 9.44 -43.08
N ALA A 535 -12.68 8.10 -43.11
CA ALA A 535 -13.67 7.23 -42.46
C ALA A 535 -13.68 7.41 -40.94
N PHE A 536 -12.52 7.55 -40.32
CA PHE A 536 -12.40 7.79 -38.87
C PHE A 536 -12.83 9.21 -38.47
N ARG A 537 -12.52 10.21 -39.30
CA ARG A 537 -13.00 11.59 -39.11
C ARG A 537 -14.50 11.68 -39.04
N ALA A 538 -15.18 11.06 -39.98
CA ALA A 538 -16.65 11.03 -40.04
C ALA A 538 -17.26 10.33 -38.79
N GLU A 539 -16.61 9.28 -38.32
CA GLU A 539 -17.15 8.45 -37.25
C GLU A 539 -16.84 8.92 -35.82
N CYS A 540 -15.67 9.51 -35.60
CA CYS A 540 -15.17 9.84 -34.26
C CYS A 540 -15.02 11.34 -33.97
N LEU A 541 -14.77 12.16 -34.98
CA LEU A 541 -14.54 13.60 -34.79
C LEU A 541 -15.80 14.44 -35.10
N ASP A 542 -16.70 13.95 -35.97
CA ASP A 542 -17.95 14.64 -36.32
C ASP A 542 -19.17 14.23 -35.49
N SER A 543 -18.99 13.45 -34.43
CA SER A 543 -20.10 13.04 -33.57
C SER A 543 -20.66 14.19 -32.72
N ARG A 544 -21.23 15.20 -33.38
CA ARG A 544 -22.19 16.16 -32.81
C ARG A 544 -23.60 15.57 -32.72
N ARG A 545 -23.77 14.27 -32.93
CA ARG A 545 -25.08 13.63 -32.71
C ARG A 545 -25.15 13.15 -31.25
N PRO A 546 -26.13 13.64 -30.48
CA PRO A 546 -26.44 13.00 -29.19
C PRO A 546 -26.85 11.57 -29.48
N THR A 547 -26.24 10.62 -28.81
CA THR A 547 -26.71 9.23 -28.74
C THR A 547 -28.11 9.21 -28.14
N PRO A 548 -29.05 8.44 -28.71
CA PRO A 548 -30.38 8.28 -28.15
C PRO A 548 -30.37 7.63 -26.75
#